data_bbffaee1d1d26b8a2a23b16736ec4aa8
#
_entry.id   bbffaee1d1d26b8a2a23b16736ec4aa8
#
_cell.length_a   1.000
_cell.length_b   1.000
_cell.length_c   1.000
_cell.angle_alpha   90.00
_cell.angle_beta   90.00
_cell.angle_gamma   90.00
#
_symmetry.space_group_name_H-M   'P 1'
#
loop_
_entity.id
_entity.type
_entity.pdbx_description
1 polymer ?
#
loop_
_entity_poly.entity_id
_entity_poly.type
_entity_poly.pdbx_seq_one_letter_code
_entity_poly.pdbx_strand_id
1 'polypeptide(L)'
;MQGFEKLQTAVWVGGLAGAVPFYLSILGIVIDDWSIWSFVGYAWLILAFLCGVVWRSALENSTASGSAQGVLLALLLPAVLWLSYFADAGIQLAIAAVGFIAVYVWERSFAWGLYPAGYRVLRTTLTTLVVSAHLILWLVV
;
A
#
# COMPACT_ATOMS: atom_id res chain seq x y z
N MET A 1 3.49 -30.11 -2.70
CA MET A 1 2.71 -29.60 -1.53
C MET A 1 3.57 -28.79 -0.58
N GLN A 2 4.67 -29.32 -0.05
CA GLN A 2 5.54 -28.59 0.89
C GLN A 2 6.09 -27.25 0.38
N GLY A 3 6.39 -27.10 -0.91
CA GLY A 3 6.88 -25.84 -1.48
C GLY A 3 5.81 -24.74 -1.55
N PHE A 4 4.56 -25.11 -1.79
CA PHE A 4 3.43 -24.18 -1.84
C PHE A 4 3.07 -23.64 -0.46
N GLU A 5 3.07 -24.50 0.57
CA GLU A 5 2.82 -24.09 1.96
C GLU A 5 3.90 -23.15 2.48
N LYS A 6 5.18 -23.42 2.16
CA LYS A 6 6.30 -22.53 2.52
C LYS A 6 6.20 -21.16 1.86
N LEU A 7 5.82 -21.12 0.58
CA LEU A 7 5.61 -19.85 -0.13
C LEU A 7 4.45 -19.07 0.49
N GLN A 8 3.34 -19.74 0.80
CA GLN A 8 2.19 -19.10 1.46
C GLN A 8 2.57 -18.52 2.82
N THR A 9 3.29 -19.27 3.64
CA THR A 9 3.78 -18.79 4.94
C THR A 9 4.71 -17.58 4.79
N ALA A 10 5.67 -17.63 3.84
CA ALA A 10 6.57 -16.53 3.58
C ALA A 10 5.83 -15.26 3.13
N VAL A 11 4.82 -15.38 2.29
CA VAL A 11 3.98 -14.26 1.83
C VAL A 11 3.20 -13.65 2.99
N TRP A 12 2.62 -14.47 3.88
CA TRP A 12 1.89 -13.97 5.06
C TRP A 12 2.83 -13.28 6.04
N VAL A 13 3.93 -13.93 6.41
CA VAL A 13 4.90 -13.38 7.36
C VAL A 13 5.53 -12.10 6.81
N GLY A 14 5.98 -12.12 5.54
CA GLY A 14 6.57 -10.94 4.89
C GLY A 14 5.57 -9.79 4.74
N GLY A 15 4.32 -10.09 4.38
CA GLY A 15 3.27 -9.10 4.27
C GLY A 15 2.97 -8.42 5.61
N LEU A 16 2.74 -9.18 6.66
CA LEU A 16 2.49 -8.64 8.00
C LEU A 16 3.70 -7.89 8.56
N ALA A 17 4.92 -8.41 8.34
CA ALA A 17 6.15 -7.71 8.69
C ALA A 17 6.27 -6.36 7.98
N GLY A 18 5.77 -6.23 6.75
CA GLY A 18 5.71 -4.98 6.01
C GLY A 18 4.80 -3.90 6.62
N ALA A 19 3.85 -4.27 7.48
CA ALA A 19 3.04 -3.31 8.22
C ALA A 19 3.72 -2.79 9.49
N VAL A 20 4.68 -3.53 10.05
CA VAL A 20 5.36 -3.21 11.32
C VAL A 20 6.02 -1.83 11.30
N PRO A 21 6.77 -1.41 10.25
CA PRO A 21 7.42 -0.09 10.24
C PRO A 21 6.45 1.09 10.37
N PHE A 22 5.21 0.96 9.90
CA PHE A 22 4.20 2.00 10.08
C PHE A 22 3.92 2.25 11.57
N TYR A 23 3.68 1.19 12.33
CA TYR A 23 3.38 1.29 13.76
C TYR A 23 4.60 1.65 14.60
N LEU A 24 5.79 1.16 14.23
CA LEU A 24 7.03 1.58 14.86
C LEU A 24 7.32 3.07 14.63
N SER A 25 7.04 3.59 13.43
CA SER A 25 7.19 5.03 13.15
C SER A 25 6.22 5.86 13.98
N ILE A 26 4.96 5.42 14.15
CA ILE A 26 4.01 6.10 15.04
C ILE A 26 4.54 6.16 16.47
N LEU A 27 4.99 5.03 17.00
CA LEU A 27 5.57 4.98 18.36
C LEU A 27 6.78 5.89 18.47
N GLY A 28 7.71 5.85 17.50
CA GLY A 28 8.89 6.69 17.50
C GLY A 28 8.54 8.19 17.43
N ILE A 29 7.54 8.57 16.63
CA ILE A 29 7.08 9.97 16.53
C ILE A 29 6.44 10.45 17.85
N VAL A 30 5.67 9.60 18.50
CA VAL A 30 4.93 9.97 19.73
C VAL A 30 5.83 9.96 20.97
N ILE A 31 6.80 9.05 21.05
CA ILE A 31 7.60 8.82 22.27
C ILE A 31 8.98 9.48 22.17
N ASP A 32 9.60 9.44 20.99
CA ASP A 32 11.02 9.77 20.77
C ASP A 32 11.25 10.94 19.79
N ASP A 33 10.23 11.72 19.47
CA ASP A 33 10.29 12.84 18.52
C ASP A 33 10.89 12.48 17.14
N TRP A 34 10.63 11.27 16.66
CA TRP A 34 11.06 10.88 15.31
C TRP A 34 10.42 11.80 14.27
N SER A 35 11.15 12.04 13.20
CA SER A 35 10.60 12.80 12.08
C SER A 35 9.41 12.06 11.44
N ILE A 36 8.35 12.80 11.13
CA ILE A 36 7.20 12.28 10.39
C ILE A 36 7.58 11.64 9.05
N TRP A 37 8.73 12.01 8.50
CA TRP A 37 9.31 11.44 7.29
C TRP A 37 9.63 9.96 7.42
N SER A 38 9.84 9.43 8.62
CA SER A 38 10.01 7.99 8.84
C SER A 38 8.76 7.21 8.40
N PHE A 39 7.59 7.76 8.66
CA PHE A 39 6.31 7.19 8.27
C PHE A 39 5.97 7.49 6.80
N VAL A 40 6.00 8.75 6.40
CA VAL A 40 5.62 9.19 5.04
C VAL A 40 6.53 8.57 3.99
N GLY A 41 7.85 8.59 4.22
CA GLY A 41 8.82 7.99 3.29
C GLY A 41 8.60 6.49 3.14
N TYR A 42 8.31 5.78 4.22
CA TYR A 42 7.99 4.36 4.15
C TYR A 42 6.66 4.10 3.39
N ALA A 43 5.62 4.92 3.64
CA ALA A 43 4.36 4.84 2.90
C ALA A 43 4.58 5.01 1.38
N TRP A 44 5.42 5.94 0.97
CA TRP A 44 5.75 6.15 -0.44
C TRP A 44 6.46 4.94 -1.07
N LEU A 45 7.41 4.34 -0.34
CA LEU A 45 8.10 3.13 -0.82
C LEU A 45 7.12 1.97 -1.04
N ILE A 46 6.22 1.74 -0.11
CA ILE A 46 5.21 0.68 -0.23
C ILE A 46 4.23 0.98 -1.36
N LEU A 47 3.78 2.24 -1.50
CA LEU A 47 2.90 2.63 -2.62
C LEU A 47 3.59 2.48 -3.97
N ALA A 48 4.86 2.85 -4.10
CA ALA A 48 5.64 2.65 -5.32
C ALA A 48 5.74 1.16 -5.68
N PHE A 49 5.99 0.30 -4.68
CA PHE A 49 5.98 -1.15 -4.86
C PHE A 49 4.62 -1.65 -5.35
N LEU A 50 3.52 -1.21 -4.74
CA LEU A 50 2.16 -1.59 -5.14
C LEU A 50 1.81 -1.08 -6.54
N CYS A 51 2.26 0.11 -6.93
CA CYS A 51 2.11 0.60 -8.30
C CYS A 51 2.80 -0.31 -9.31
N GLY A 52 3.97 -0.87 -8.98
CA GLY A 52 4.64 -1.87 -9.81
C GLY A 52 3.83 -3.16 -9.96
N VAL A 53 3.19 -3.61 -8.88
CA VAL A 53 2.29 -4.78 -8.91
C VAL A 53 1.06 -4.50 -9.79
N VAL A 54 0.43 -3.34 -9.63
CA VAL A 54 -0.71 -2.90 -10.47
C VAL A 54 -0.32 -2.84 -11.94
N TRP A 55 0.81 -2.23 -12.25
CA TRP A 55 1.35 -2.13 -13.60
C TRP A 55 1.49 -3.51 -14.23
N ARG A 56 2.16 -4.43 -13.54
CA ARG A 56 2.35 -5.79 -14.02
C ARG A 56 1.03 -6.51 -14.25
N SER A 57 0.13 -6.46 -13.27
CA SER A 57 -1.19 -7.09 -13.36
C SER A 57 -2.01 -6.54 -14.53
N ALA A 58 -1.94 -5.24 -14.78
CA ALA A 58 -2.62 -4.60 -15.90
C ALA A 58 -2.06 -5.04 -17.26
N LEU A 59 -0.74 -5.22 -17.37
CA LEU A 59 -0.11 -5.71 -18.61
C LEU A 59 -0.41 -7.19 -18.86
N GLU A 60 -0.34 -8.04 -17.85
CA GLU A 60 -0.65 -9.47 -17.97
C GLU A 60 -2.11 -9.72 -18.37
N ASN A 61 -3.01 -8.81 -18.01
CA ASN A 61 -4.44 -8.87 -18.32
C ASN A 61 -4.87 -7.75 -19.28
N SER A 62 -4.06 -7.46 -20.28
CA SER A 62 -4.23 -6.30 -21.20
C SER A 62 -5.57 -6.27 -21.94
N THR A 63 -6.25 -7.40 -22.08
CA THR A 63 -7.59 -7.51 -22.70
C THR A 63 -8.73 -7.31 -21.70
N ALA A 64 -8.45 -7.31 -20.38
CA ALA A 64 -9.47 -7.13 -19.35
C ALA A 64 -9.91 -5.67 -19.24
N SER A 65 -11.18 -5.48 -18.89
CA SER A 65 -11.66 -4.15 -18.52
C SER A 65 -10.88 -3.66 -17.29
N GLY A 66 -10.48 -2.41 -17.27
CA GLY A 66 -9.72 -1.84 -16.15
C GLY A 66 -8.20 -1.88 -16.30
N SER A 67 -7.65 -2.54 -17.32
CA SER A 67 -6.19 -2.56 -17.53
C SER A 67 -5.62 -1.16 -17.80
N ALA A 68 -6.30 -0.36 -18.63
CA ALA A 68 -5.89 1.02 -18.89
C ALA A 68 -5.94 1.88 -17.61
N GLN A 69 -6.97 1.71 -16.78
CA GLN A 69 -7.09 2.39 -15.50
C GLN A 69 -5.96 1.97 -14.53
N GLY A 70 -5.58 0.69 -14.53
CA GLY A 70 -4.46 0.19 -13.74
C GLY A 70 -3.13 0.82 -14.17
N VAL A 71 -2.86 0.92 -15.47
CA VAL A 71 -1.67 1.60 -15.99
C VAL A 71 -1.66 3.07 -15.59
N LEU A 72 -2.78 3.77 -15.74
CA LEU A 72 -2.89 5.18 -15.35
C LEU A 72 -2.69 5.36 -13.84
N LEU A 73 -3.30 4.51 -13.01
CA LEU A 73 -3.11 4.54 -11.56
C LEU A 73 -1.64 4.34 -11.20
N ALA A 74 -0.98 3.34 -11.80
CA ALA A 74 0.41 3.02 -11.53
C ALA A 74 1.39 4.15 -11.93
N LEU A 75 1.05 4.95 -12.93
CA LEU A 75 1.84 6.09 -13.40
C LEU A 75 1.55 7.36 -12.60
N LEU A 76 0.26 7.67 -12.38
CA LEU A 76 -0.15 8.94 -11.79
C LEU A 76 0.05 8.98 -10.28
N LEU A 77 -0.14 7.85 -9.58
CA LEU A 77 -0.02 7.84 -8.13
C LEU A 77 1.40 8.20 -7.63
N PRO A 78 2.50 7.65 -8.18
CA PRO A 78 3.85 8.10 -7.80
C PRO A 78 4.11 9.58 -8.11
N ALA A 79 3.55 10.09 -9.23
CA ALA A 79 3.69 11.51 -9.58
C ALA A 79 2.95 12.41 -8.57
N VAL A 80 1.74 12.03 -8.16
CA VAL A 80 0.96 12.75 -7.15
C VAL A 80 1.66 12.70 -5.79
N LEU A 81 2.22 11.55 -5.41
CA LEU A 81 3.03 11.42 -4.18
C LEU A 81 4.24 12.35 -4.23
N TRP A 82 4.97 12.40 -5.34
CA TRP A 82 6.10 13.30 -5.51
C TRP A 82 5.67 14.77 -5.41
N LEU A 83 4.57 15.16 -6.04
CA LEU A 83 4.03 16.53 -5.93
C LEU A 83 3.60 16.86 -4.50
N SER A 84 3.12 15.89 -3.74
CA SER A 84 2.73 16.09 -2.34
C SER A 84 3.91 16.43 -1.42
N TYR A 85 5.16 16.19 -1.87
CA TYR A 85 6.36 16.59 -1.13
C TYR A 85 6.37 18.08 -0.75
N PHE A 86 5.76 18.92 -1.58
CA PHE A 86 5.67 20.36 -1.36
C PHE A 86 4.50 20.78 -0.46
N ALA A 87 3.68 19.83 -0.03
CA ALA A 87 2.54 20.06 0.85
C ALA A 87 2.93 19.80 2.32
N ASP A 88 2.07 20.20 3.24
CA ASP A 88 2.23 19.85 4.64
C ASP A 88 2.03 18.34 4.92
N ALA A 89 2.48 17.90 6.08
CA ALA A 89 2.47 16.50 6.45
C ALA A 89 1.06 15.89 6.49
N GLY A 90 0.06 16.65 6.91
CA GLY A 90 -1.33 16.21 6.95
C GLY A 90 -1.87 15.89 5.55
N ILE A 91 -1.56 16.72 4.57
CA ILE A 91 -1.92 16.49 3.16
C ILE A 91 -1.19 15.28 2.61
N GLN A 92 0.10 15.12 2.91
CA GLN A 92 0.88 13.97 2.47
C GLN A 92 0.32 12.64 3.02
N LEU A 93 -0.05 12.62 4.30
CA LEU A 93 -0.70 11.46 4.93
C LEU A 93 -2.04 11.16 4.27
N ALA A 94 -2.86 12.17 4.01
CA ALA A 94 -4.16 11.98 3.34
C ALA A 94 -3.99 11.42 1.92
N ILE A 95 -3.06 11.97 1.13
CA ILE A 95 -2.77 11.51 -0.23
C ILE A 95 -2.28 10.06 -0.21
N ALA A 96 -1.38 9.71 0.71
CA ALA A 96 -0.89 8.33 0.83
C ALA A 96 -2.02 7.37 1.22
N ALA A 97 -2.85 7.71 2.19
CA ALA A 97 -4.00 6.88 2.59
C ALA A 97 -4.98 6.66 1.42
N VAL A 98 -5.32 7.72 0.69
CA VAL A 98 -6.15 7.65 -0.52
C VAL A 98 -5.49 6.77 -1.58
N GLY A 99 -4.17 6.86 -1.74
CA GLY A 99 -3.39 6.01 -2.64
C GLY A 99 -3.52 4.52 -2.32
N PHE A 100 -3.39 4.14 -1.05
CA PHE A 100 -3.60 2.74 -0.62
C PHE A 100 -5.01 2.25 -0.90
N ILE A 101 -6.01 3.08 -0.65
CA ILE A 101 -7.42 2.77 -0.93
C ILE A 101 -7.64 2.63 -2.45
N ALA A 102 -7.11 3.55 -3.25
CA ALA A 102 -7.26 3.53 -4.71
C ALA A 102 -6.66 2.25 -5.32
N VAL A 103 -5.46 1.85 -4.90
CA VAL A 103 -4.84 0.58 -5.32
C VAL A 103 -5.71 -0.61 -4.92
N TYR A 104 -6.18 -0.65 -3.67
CA TYR A 104 -7.03 -1.73 -3.19
C TYR A 104 -8.36 -1.81 -3.95
N VAL A 105 -9.00 -0.68 -4.22
CA VAL A 105 -10.27 -0.63 -4.99
C VAL A 105 -10.05 -1.13 -6.41
N TRP A 106 -8.95 -0.74 -7.06
CA TRP A 106 -8.62 -1.24 -8.38
C TRP A 106 -8.38 -2.76 -8.37
N GLU A 107 -7.57 -3.26 -7.44
CA GLU A 107 -7.32 -4.70 -7.29
C GLU A 107 -8.61 -5.47 -7.03
N ARG A 108 -9.47 -4.94 -6.17
CA ARG A 108 -10.77 -5.53 -5.84
C ARG A 108 -11.70 -5.60 -7.05
N SER A 109 -11.67 -4.60 -7.90
CA SER A 109 -12.55 -4.49 -9.06
C SER A 109 -12.08 -5.30 -10.27
N PHE A 110 -10.77 -5.41 -10.49
CA PHE A 110 -10.22 -5.92 -11.75
C PHE A 110 -9.26 -7.09 -11.60
N ALA A 111 -8.55 -7.23 -10.50
CA ALA A 111 -7.54 -8.26 -10.29
C ALA A 111 -7.94 -9.32 -9.25
N TRP A 112 -9.03 -9.12 -8.53
CA TRP A 112 -9.39 -9.95 -7.38
C TRP A 112 -9.59 -11.42 -7.70
N GLY A 113 -10.14 -11.72 -8.88
CA GLY A 113 -10.33 -13.09 -9.36
C GLY A 113 -9.04 -13.86 -9.60
N LEU A 114 -7.93 -13.16 -9.83
CA LEU A 114 -6.62 -13.74 -10.10
C LEU A 114 -5.88 -14.14 -8.82
N TYR A 115 -6.31 -13.62 -7.67
CA TYR A 115 -5.65 -13.85 -6.40
C TYR A 115 -6.17 -15.09 -5.67
N PRO A 116 -5.29 -15.93 -5.11
CA PRO A 116 -5.69 -17.02 -4.22
C PRO A 116 -6.48 -16.49 -3.02
N ALA A 117 -7.41 -17.28 -2.49
CA ALA A 117 -8.27 -16.87 -1.38
C ALA A 117 -7.48 -16.39 -0.14
N GLY A 118 -6.41 -17.08 0.22
CA GLY A 118 -5.53 -16.67 1.33
C GLY A 118 -4.87 -15.32 1.11
N TYR A 119 -4.43 -15.03 -0.12
CA TYR A 119 -3.85 -13.74 -0.47
C TYR A 119 -4.87 -12.60 -0.43
N ARG A 120 -6.12 -12.86 -0.82
CA ARG A 120 -7.20 -11.86 -0.72
C ARG A 120 -7.42 -11.41 0.73
N VAL A 121 -7.43 -12.35 1.67
CA VAL A 121 -7.56 -12.05 3.09
C VAL A 121 -6.36 -11.23 3.58
N LEU A 122 -5.15 -11.67 3.27
CA LEU A 122 -3.94 -10.93 3.61
C LEU A 122 -3.97 -9.51 3.05
N ARG A 123 -4.33 -9.35 1.77
CA ARG A 123 -4.36 -8.04 1.09
C ARG A 123 -5.37 -7.08 1.74
N THR A 124 -6.55 -7.58 2.11
CA THR A 124 -7.55 -6.81 2.85
C THR A 124 -7.03 -6.41 4.24
N THR A 125 -6.44 -7.35 4.97
CA THR A 125 -5.86 -7.10 6.29
C THR A 125 -4.75 -6.05 6.22
N LEU A 126 -3.82 -6.16 5.28
CA LEU A 126 -2.72 -5.20 5.12
C LEU A 126 -3.23 -3.80 4.79
N THR A 127 -4.19 -3.68 3.87
CA THR A 127 -4.77 -2.38 3.54
C THR A 127 -5.45 -1.76 4.76
N THR A 128 -6.21 -2.54 5.52
CA THR A 128 -6.85 -2.07 6.75
C THR A 128 -5.83 -1.59 7.78
N LEU A 129 -4.78 -2.36 8.02
CA LEU A 129 -3.71 -1.99 8.96
C LEU A 129 -3.00 -0.70 8.54
N VAL A 130 -2.64 -0.58 7.25
CA VAL A 130 -1.92 0.59 6.75
C VAL A 130 -2.81 1.85 6.78
N VAL A 131 -4.05 1.76 6.33
CA VAL A 131 -4.99 2.90 6.38
C VAL A 131 -5.27 3.30 7.83
N SER A 132 -5.45 2.32 8.73
CA SER A 132 -5.61 2.61 10.16
C SER A 132 -4.40 3.33 10.75
N ALA A 133 -3.19 2.93 10.37
CA ALA A 133 -1.96 3.60 10.81
C ALA A 133 -1.91 5.08 10.33
N HIS A 134 -2.31 5.35 9.09
CA HIS A 134 -2.41 6.74 8.58
C HIS A 134 -3.43 7.57 9.37
N LEU A 135 -4.60 7.00 9.66
CA LEU A 135 -5.63 7.67 10.46
C LEU A 135 -5.17 7.95 11.90
N ILE A 136 -4.52 6.96 12.54
CA ILE A 136 -3.97 7.13 13.89
C ILE A 136 -2.95 8.26 13.90
N LEU A 137 -1.99 8.24 12.98
CA LEU A 137 -0.97 9.28 12.92
C LEU A 137 -1.57 10.66 12.64
N TRP A 138 -2.54 10.74 11.72
CA TRP A 138 -3.23 12.00 11.39
C TRP A 138 -4.00 12.60 12.59
N LEU A 139 -4.51 11.76 13.49
CA LEU A 139 -5.20 12.21 14.70
C LEU A 139 -4.24 12.63 15.83
N VAL A 140 -2.99 12.19 15.77
CA VAL A 140 -1.99 12.42 16.84
C VAL A 140 -1.07 13.59 16.49
N VAL A 141 -0.88 13.89 15.20
CA VAL A 141 -0.06 14.98 14.67
C VAL A 141 -0.93 16.13 14.22
#